data_8cffd4f7374e33a6156907fc9b4bfb66
#
_entry.id   8cffd4f7374e33a6156907fc9b4bfb66
#
_cell.length_a   1.000
_cell.length_b   1.000
_cell.length_c   1.000
_cell.angle_alpha   90.00
_cell.angle_beta   90.00
_cell.angle_gamma   90.00
#
_symmetry.space_group_name_H-M   'P 1'
#
loop_
_entity.id
_entity.type
_entity.pdbx_description
1 polymer ?
#
loop_
_entity_poly.entity_id
_entity_poly.type
_entity_poly.pdbx_seq_one_letter_code
_entity_poly.pdbx_strand_id
1 'polypeptide(L)'
;MGIIVKIFFLFLLTLDTEARPISYSGGHTVMHFNDNMKESIYYHYSPSFKYSVGVEKFDDKIFDRSDTNLRFTYLVNRKNTKNSQRNFYFQSAVSTKNKNYIYGVHGDWETRRYFIGFDYKEVKNIIDYKNKHIQLGFAPYLGTYGDLHTWLMLKTKKNSLRKKQITYPVIKFFKGNVLLELGYDKKTDWDIHL
;
A
#
# COMPACT_ATOMS: atom_id res chain seq x y z
N MET A 1 12.66 0.05 29.14
CA MET A 1 12.36 0.16 27.69
C MET A 1 12.29 -1.18 26.93
N GLY A 2 12.91 -2.29 27.43
CA GLY A 2 12.95 -3.57 26.70
C GLY A 2 11.68 -4.44 26.75
N ILE A 3 10.86 -4.35 27.80
CA ILE A 3 9.68 -5.24 27.99
C ILE A 3 8.48 -4.73 27.19
N ILE A 4 8.24 -3.43 27.16
CA ILE A 4 7.12 -2.80 26.42
C ILE A 4 7.28 -3.01 24.90
N VAL A 5 8.50 -2.90 24.38
CA VAL A 5 8.81 -3.17 22.96
C VAL A 5 8.58 -4.65 22.62
N LYS A 6 8.93 -5.58 23.52
CA LYS A 6 8.70 -7.03 23.31
C LYS A 6 7.21 -7.39 23.36
N ILE A 7 6.43 -6.76 24.24
CA ILE A 7 4.98 -6.97 24.33
C ILE A 7 4.29 -6.39 23.11
N PHE A 8 4.71 -5.22 22.63
CA PHE A 8 4.19 -4.61 21.40
C PHE A 8 4.49 -5.47 20.16
N PHE A 9 5.69 -6.06 20.10
CA PHE A 9 6.07 -6.98 19.01
C PHE A 9 5.32 -8.32 19.09
N LEU A 10 5.02 -8.82 20.30
CA LEU A 10 4.24 -10.05 20.49
C LEU A 10 2.76 -9.85 20.13
N PHE A 11 2.21 -8.64 20.35
CA PHE A 11 0.82 -8.30 19.98
C PHE A 11 0.64 -8.16 18.46
N LEU A 12 1.70 -7.77 17.73
CA LEU A 12 1.70 -7.71 16.27
C LEU A 12 1.67 -9.11 15.60
N LEU A 13 2.08 -10.15 16.32
CA LEU A 13 2.12 -11.52 15.80
C LEU A 13 0.76 -12.24 15.80
N THR A 14 -0.27 -11.65 16.41
CA THR A 14 -1.60 -12.27 16.54
C THR A 14 -2.69 -11.62 15.68
N LEU A 15 -2.36 -10.56 14.93
CA LEU A 15 -3.30 -9.93 14.01
C LEU A 15 -3.20 -10.61 12.65
N ASP A 16 -4.24 -11.30 12.23
CA ASP A 16 -4.41 -11.76 10.86
C ASP A 16 -4.55 -10.56 9.93
N THR A 17 -3.44 -10.02 9.43
CA THR A 17 -3.41 -8.86 8.56
C THR A 17 -3.01 -9.26 7.15
N GLU A 18 -3.92 -9.17 6.20
CA GLU A 18 -3.56 -9.20 4.78
C GLU A 18 -3.13 -7.80 4.35
N ALA A 19 -1.94 -7.67 3.75
CA ALA A 19 -1.40 -6.41 3.23
C ALA A 19 -2.08 -5.99 1.91
N ARG A 20 -3.40 -6.02 1.86
CA ARG A 20 -4.25 -5.61 0.75
C ARG A 20 -5.05 -4.38 1.13
N PRO A 21 -5.52 -3.58 0.14
CA PRO A 21 -6.38 -2.42 0.43
C PRO A 21 -7.68 -2.77 1.17
N ILE A 22 -8.09 -4.03 1.12
CA ILE A 22 -9.23 -4.61 1.86
C ILE A 22 -8.79 -5.97 2.39
N SER A 23 -8.94 -6.18 3.68
CA SER A 23 -8.74 -7.47 4.36
C SER A 23 -9.92 -8.44 4.13
N TYR A 24 -9.88 -9.58 4.79
CA TYR A 24 -11.07 -10.45 4.91
C TYR A 24 -12.18 -9.76 5.73
N SER A 25 -13.39 -10.26 5.65
CA SER A 25 -14.53 -9.71 6.41
C SER A 25 -14.27 -9.77 7.91
N GLY A 26 -14.37 -8.64 8.60
CA GLY A 26 -14.03 -8.46 10.01
C GLY A 26 -12.54 -8.24 10.28
N GLY A 27 -11.69 -8.21 9.25
CA GLY A 27 -10.24 -8.08 9.39
C GLY A 27 -9.77 -6.64 9.62
N HIS A 28 -8.65 -6.53 10.31
CA HIS A 28 -7.94 -5.29 10.60
C HIS A 28 -6.57 -5.29 9.93
N THR A 29 -6.12 -4.15 9.45
CA THR A 29 -4.79 -4.00 8.84
C THR A 29 -4.14 -2.70 9.29
N VAL A 30 -2.84 -2.78 9.58
CA VAL A 30 -1.98 -1.61 9.79
C VAL A 30 -0.93 -1.61 8.69
N MET A 31 -0.73 -0.47 8.06
CA MET A 31 0.28 -0.29 7.02
C MET A 31 1.15 0.93 7.33
N HIS A 32 2.43 0.80 7.09
CA HIS A 32 3.38 1.91 7.13
C HIS A 32 3.95 2.14 5.73
N PHE A 33 3.90 3.37 5.27
CA PHE A 33 4.48 3.80 4.00
C PHE A 33 5.49 4.90 4.28
N ASN A 34 6.68 4.75 3.74
CA ASN A 34 7.71 5.77 3.84
C ASN A 34 8.45 5.88 2.51
N ASP A 35 8.30 6.99 1.83
CA ASP A 35 9.04 7.33 0.64
C ASP A 35 9.57 8.78 0.71
N ASN A 36 10.16 9.26 -0.35
CA ASN A 36 10.71 10.63 -0.41
C ASN A 36 9.63 11.74 -0.50
N MET A 37 8.36 11.40 -0.56
CA MET A 37 7.25 12.36 -0.65
C MET A 37 6.44 12.41 0.62
N LYS A 38 6.23 11.24 1.24
CA LYS A 38 5.43 11.14 2.45
C LYS A 38 5.90 9.99 3.35
N GLU A 39 5.57 10.13 4.61
CA GLU A 39 5.54 9.04 5.57
C GLU A 39 4.13 8.92 6.12
N SER A 40 3.61 7.70 6.26
CA SER A 40 2.26 7.53 6.79
C SER A 40 2.06 6.21 7.50
N ILE A 41 1.18 6.24 8.51
CA ILE A 41 0.63 5.05 9.16
C ILE A 41 -0.86 5.03 8.84
N TYR A 42 -1.31 3.93 8.28
CA TYR A 42 -2.69 3.70 7.87
C TYR A 42 -3.25 2.47 8.58
N TYR A 43 -4.32 2.66 9.32
CA TYR A 43 -5.11 1.58 9.90
C TYR A 43 -6.44 1.50 9.19
N HIS A 44 -6.89 0.29 8.84
CA HIS A 44 -8.23 0.08 8.33
C HIS A 44 -8.90 -1.17 8.91
N TYR A 45 -10.21 -1.11 8.97
CA TYR A 45 -11.12 -2.20 9.26
C TYR A 45 -11.92 -2.53 8.01
N SER A 46 -12.12 -3.82 7.74
CA SER A 46 -12.89 -4.32 6.60
C SER A 46 -14.17 -5.00 7.09
N PRO A 47 -15.30 -4.28 7.23
CA PRO A 47 -16.58 -4.88 7.64
C PRO A 47 -17.02 -5.99 6.68
N SER A 48 -16.58 -5.89 5.43
CA SER A 48 -16.88 -6.81 4.34
C SER A 48 -15.68 -6.97 3.42
N PHE A 49 -15.59 -8.08 2.72
CA PHE A 49 -14.59 -8.27 1.64
C PHE A 49 -14.72 -7.26 0.49
N LYS A 50 -15.81 -6.48 0.44
CA LYS A 50 -16.07 -5.48 -0.61
C LYS A 50 -15.55 -4.09 -0.27
N TYR A 51 -15.39 -3.74 1.01
CA TYR A 51 -14.94 -2.40 1.36
C TYR A 51 -14.20 -2.36 2.70
N SER A 52 -13.36 -1.36 2.84
CA SER A 52 -12.70 -1.00 4.09
C SER A 52 -12.86 0.48 4.41
N VAL A 53 -12.84 0.78 5.70
CA VAL A 53 -12.81 2.13 6.25
C VAL A 53 -11.61 2.25 7.17
N GLY A 54 -10.97 3.41 7.19
CA GLY A 54 -9.78 3.55 8.01
C GLY A 54 -9.32 4.98 8.21
N VAL A 55 -8.24 5.10 8.96
CA VAL A 55 -7.61 6.37 9.31
C VAL A 55 -6.14 6.30 8.90
N GLU A 56 -5.68 7.29 8.16
CA GLU A 56 -4.27 7.47 7.79
C GLU A 56 -3.76 8.77 8.41
N LYS A 57 -2.76 8.66 9.29
CA LYS A 57 -1.94 9.80 9.67
C LYS A 57 -0.75 9.84 8.74
N PHE A 58 -0.49 11.00 8.14
CA PHE A 58 0.63 11.16 7.24
C PHE A 58 1.35 12.50 7.44
N ASP A 59 2.64 12.45 7.16
CA ASP A 59 3.53 13.59 7.10
C ASP A 59 3.96 13.78 5.65
N ASP A 60 3.58 14.90 5.05
CA ASP A 60 3.96 15.27 3.68
C ASP A 60 5.32 15.94 3.72
N LYS A 61 6.35 15.26 3.19
CA LYS A 61 7.73 15.74 3.17
C LYS A 61 8.00 16.81 2.11
N ILE A 62 7.07 17.00 1.16
CA ILE A 62 7.21 18.03 0.12
C ILE A 62 6.77 19.39 0.65
N PHE A 63 5.67 19.40 1.41
CA PHE A 63 5.04 20.62 1.89
C PHE A 63 5.23 20.85 3.39
N ASP A 64 5.99 19.96 4.07
CA ASP A 64 6.23 19.98 5.52
C ASP A 64 4.91 20.11 6.32
N ARG A 65 4.00 19.18 6.07
CA ARG A 65 2.65 19.20 6.66
C ARG A 65 2.26 17.83 7.18
N SER A 66 1.68 17.83 8.37
CA SER A 66 1.03 16.64 8.95
C SER A 66 -0.48 16.75 8.84
N ASP A 67 -1.13 15.68 8.44
CA ASP A 67 -2.59 15.60 8.36
C ASP A 67 -3.09 14.21 8.72
N THR A 68 -4.40 14.12 8.93
CA THR A 68 -5.11 12.87 9.19
C THR A 68 -6.25 12.74 8.21
N ASN A 69 -6.30 11.63 7.48
CA ASN A 69 -7.33 11.32 6.51
C ASN A 69 -8.25 10.21 7.00
N LEU A 70 -9.54 10.38 6.80
CA LEU A 70 -10.50 9.28 6.81
C LEU A 70 -10.50 8.66 5.41
N ARG A 71 -10.25 7.35 5.32
CA ARG A 71 -10.13 6.64 4.05
C ARG A 71 -11.26 5.63 3.86
N PHE A 72 -11.68 5.50 2.62
CA PHE A 72 -12.62 4.50 2.16
C PHE A 72 -12.08 3.80 0.92
N THR A 73 -12.10 2.47 0.91
CA THR A 73 -11.73 1.66 -0.24
C THR A 73 -12.87 0.72 -0.58
N TYR A 74 -13.21 0.63 -1.85
CA TYR A 74 -14.26 -0.25 -2.37
C TYR A 74 -13.71 -1.16 -3.46
N LEU A 75 -13.96 -2.46 -3.35
CA LEU A 75 -13.63 -3.46 -4.37
C LEU A 75 -14.70 -3.44 -5.47
N VAL A 76 -14.37 -2.81 -6.58
CA VAL A 76 -15.27 -2.69 -7.74
C VAL A 76 -15.40 -4.03 -8.46
N ASN A 77 -14.29 -4.72 -8.65
CA ASN A 77 -14.27 -6.03 -9.33
C ASN A 77 -13.17 -6.93 -8.78
N ARG A 78 -13.50 -8.22 -8.63
CA ARG A 78 -12.54 -9.28 -8.35
C ARG A 78 -12.85 -10.47 -9.23
N LYS A 79 -11.83 -11.03 -9.88
CA LYS A 79 -11.94 -12.28 -10.59
C LYS A 79 -10.82 -13.22 -10.17
N ASN A 80 -11.22 -14.35 -9.59
CA ASN A 80 -10.32 -15.44 -9.22
C ASN A 80 -10.46 -16.53 -10.25
N THR A 81 -9.33 -17.05 -10.70
CA THR A 81 -9.23 -18.25 -11.55
C THR A 81 -8.35 -19.26 -10.83
N LYS A 82 -8.22 -20.48 -11.34
CA LYS A 82 -7.31 -21.49 -10.79
C LYS A 82 -5.85 -21.01 -10.71
N ASN A 83 -5.41 -20.14 -11.63
CA ASN A 83 -4.02 -19.77 -11.80
C ASN A 83 -3.74 -18.28 -11.58
N SER A 84 -4.77 -17.44 -11.41
CA SER A 84 -4.58 -15.99 -11.24
C SER A 84 -5.71 -15.35 -10.48
N GLN A 85 -5.39 -14.21 -9.86
CA GLN A 85 -6.33 -13.30 -9.25
C GLN A 85 -6.17 -11.91 -9.88
N ARG A 86 -7.27 -11.19 -10.07
CA ARG A 86 -7.25 -9.78 -10.41
C ARG A 86 -8.24 -9.02 -9.54
N ASN A 87 -7.85 -7.83 -9.14
CA ASN A 87 -8.66 -6.93 -8.33
C ASN A 87 -8.65 -5.54 -8.95
N PHE A 88 -9.77 -4.83 -8.77
CA PHE A 88 -9.89 -3.43 -9.13
C PHE A 88 -10.64 -2.70 -8.02
N TYR A 89 -10.02 -1.65 -7.49
CA TYR A 89 -10.51 -0.89 -6.34
C TYR A 89 -10.70 0.57 -6.69
N PHE A 90 -11.74 1.16 -6.11
CA PHE A 90 -11.87 2.60 -5.95
C PHE A 90 -11.38 2.97 -4.55
N GLN A 91 -10.65 4.07 -4.44
CA GLN A 91 -10.11 4.58 -3.19
C GLN A 91 -10.46 6.05 -3.04
N SER A 92 -10.85 6.46 -1.84
CA SER A 92 -11.08 7.85 -1.51
C SER A 92 -10.62 8.16 -0.10
N ALA A 93 -10.30 9.43 0.14
CA ALA A 93 -9.94 9.92 1.47
C ALA A 93 -10.33 11.39 1.61
N VAL A 94 -10.66 11.80 2.83
CA VAL A 94 -10.94 13.19 3.18
C VAL A 94 -10.10 13.58 4.39
N SER A 95 -9.50 14.76 4.33
CA SER A 95 -8.74 15.32 5.45
C SER A 95 -9.67 15.71 6.59
N THR A 96 -9.22 15.45 7.83
CA THR A 96 -9.97 15.88 9.04
C THR A 96 -9.67 17.34 9.41
N LYS A 97 -8.51 17.89 8.98
CA LYS A 97 -8.08 19.24 9.34
C LYS A 97 -8.26 20.25 8.20
N ASN A 98 -8.07 19.80 6.97
CA ASN A 98 -8.08 20.62 5.79
C ASN A 98 -9.20 20.16 4.86
N LYS A 99 -9.63 21.02 3.94
CA LYS A 99 -10.64 20.61 2.93
C LYS A 99 -10.07 19.73 1.81
N ASN A 100 -8.92 19.07 2.03
CA ASN A 100 -8.32 18.19 1.05
C ASN A 100 -9.11 16.89 0.91
N TYR A 101 -9.25 16.43 -0.32
CA TYR A 101 -9.76 15.10 -0.59
C TYR A 101 -8.91 14.40 -1.64
N ILE A 102 -8.90 13.09 -1.56
CA ILE A 102 -8.16 12.19 -2.44
C ILE A 102 -9.15 11.22 -3.03
N TYR A 103 -9.02 10.94 -4.31
CA TYR A 103 -9.73 9.84 -4.95
C TYR A 103 -8.82 9.18 -5.99
N GLY A 104 -9.09 7.93 -6.26
CA GLY A 104 -8.29 7.20 -7.22
C GLY A 104 -8.74 5.77 -7.42
N VAL A 105 -7.96 5.08 -8.21
CA VAL A 105 -8.15 3.67 -8.52
C VAL A 105 -6.86 2.91 -8.33
N HIS A 106 -7.00 1.68 -7.86
CA HIS A 106 -5.93 0.72 -7.70
C HIS A 106 -6.34 -0.58 -8.38
N GLY A 107 -5.41 -1.23 -9.05
CA GLY A 107 -5.65 -2.53 -9.63
C GLY A 107 -4.42 -3.40 -9.59
N ASP A 108 -4.66 -4.69 -9.44
CA ASP A 108 -3.63 -5.71 -9.47
C ASP A 108 -4.09 -6.94 -10.24
N TRP A 109 -3.13 -7.62 -10.86
CA TRP A 109 -3.25 -8.96 -11.41
C TRP A 109 -2.04 -9.77 -10.95
N GLU A 110 -2.28 -10.93 -10.38
CA GLU A 110 -1.23 -11.80 -9.89
C GLU A 110 -1.48 -13.26 -10.27
N THR A 111 -0.40 -13.95 -10.52
CA THR A 111 -0.28 -15.39 -10.62
C THR A 111 0.68 -15.87 -9.53
N ARG A 112 0.98 -17.15 -9.47
CA ARG A 112 2.04 -17.64 -8.57
C ARG A 112 3.45 -17.14 -8.92
N ARG A 113 3.67 -16.60 -10.15
CA ARG A 113 4.99 -16.15 -10.65
C ARG A 113 5.04 -14.71 -11.11
N TYR A 114 3.94 -14.14 -11.55
CA TYR A 114 3.92 -12.82 -12.16
C TYR A 114 2.94 -11.91 -11.43
N PHE A 115 3.34 -10.67 -11.26
CA PHE A 115 2.53 -9.62 -10.67
C PHE A 115 2.55 -8.37 -11.54
N ILE A 116 1.39 -7.77 -11.72
CA ILE A 116 1.24 -6.44 -12.33
C ILE A 116 0.30 -5.65 -11.42
N GLY A 117 0.72 -4.48 -10.99
CA GLY A 117 -0.10 -3.56 -10.21
C GLY A 117 -0.01 -2.15 -10.74
N PHE A 118 -1.07 -1.38 -10.56
CA PHE A 118 -1.09 0.04 -10.85
C PHE A 118 -1.91 0.79 -9.80
N ASP A 119 -1.57 2.06 -9.61
CA ASP A 119 -2.29 2.97 -8.74
C ASP A 119 -2.35 4.35 -9.42
N TYR A 120 -3.51 4.98 -9.36
CA TYR A 120 -3.73 6.34 -9.81
C TYR A 120 -4.51 7.09 -8.75
N LYS A 121 -3.97 8.19 -8.26
CA LYS A 121 -4.61 9.05 -7.25
C LYS A 121 -4.53 10.51 -7.64
N GLU A 122 -5.62 11.22 -7.45
CA GLU A 122 -5.70 12.68 -7.50
C GLU A 122 -5.92 13.22 -6.09
N VAL A 123 -5.10 14.19 -5.73
CA VAL A 123 -5.25 15.01 -4.52
C VAL A 123 -5.79 16.36 -4.95
N LYS A 124 -6.82 16.84 -4.26
CA LYS A 124 -7.54 18.07 -4.60
C LYS A 124 -7.66 19.01 -3.40
N ASN A 125 -7.70 20.29 -3.67
CA ASN A 125 -8.07 21.45 -2.87
C ASN A 125 -6.96 22.45 -2.56
N ILE A 126 -5.96 22.14 -1.71
CA ILE A 126 -4.91 23.13 -1.38
C ILE A 126 -3.90 23.17 -2.51
N ILE A 127 -3.46 22.01 -2.96
CA ILE A 127 -2.57 21.85 -4.11
C ILE A 127 -3.06 20.63 -4.89
N ASP A 128 -3.45 20.85 -6.13
CA ASP A 128 -3.90 19.78 -7.01
C ASP A 128 -2.70 19.04 -7.58
N TYR A 129 -2.61 17.74 -7.32
CA TYR A 129 -1.60 16.90 -7.94
C TYR A 129 -2.07 15.47 -8.18
N LYS A 130 -1.36 14.78 -9.06
CA LYS A 130 -1.66 13.41 -9.47
C LYS A 130 -0.48 12.51 -9.20
N ASN A 131 -0.74 11.37 -8.57
CA ASN A 131 0.21 10.29 -8.37
C ASN A 131 -0.17 9.11 -9.24
N LYS A 132 0.81 8.55 -9.92
CA LYS A 132 0.66 7.33 -10.71
C LYS A 132 1.82 6.41 -10.38
N HIS A 133 1.55 5.12 -10.19
CA HIS A 133 2.61 4.14 -10.23
C HIS A 133 2.16 2.86 -10.95
N ILE A 134 3.12 2.17 -11.52
CA ILE A 134 3.00 0.84 -12.11
C ILE A 134 4.09 -0.02 -11.50
N GLN A 135 3.76 -1.25 -11.22
CA GLN A 135 4.66 -2.21 -10.59
C GLN A 135 4.57 -3.54 -11.34
N LEU A 136 5.71 -4.06 -11.75
CA LEU A 136 5.84 -5.36 -12.39
C LEU A 136 6.68 -6.26 -11.50
N GLY A 137 6.26 -7.50 -11.29
CA GLY A 137 6.93 -8.41 -10.39
C GLY A 137 7.07 -9.83 -10.93
N PHE A 138 8.13 -10.48 -10.48
CA PHE A 138 8.43 -11.87 -10.76
C PHE A 138 8.83 -12.58 -9.47
N ALA A 139 8.23 -13.75 -9.18
CA ALA A 139 8.62 -14.60 -8.07
C ALA A 139 9.68 -15.61 -8.55
N PRO A 140 10.91 -15.58 -8.00
CA PRO A 140 11.99 -16.46 -8.44
C PRO A 140 11.74 -17.93 -8.11
N TYR A 141 10.93 -18.19 -7.11
CA TYR A 141 10.49 -19.54 -6.71
C TYR A 141 9.00 -19.58 -6.38
N LEU A 142 8.45 -20.77 -6.32
CA LEU A 142 7.06 -21.01 -5.91
C LEU A 142 7.06 -21.48 -4.44
N GLY A 143 6.62 -20.62 -3.54
CA GLY A 143 6.36 -20.98 -2.16
C GLY A 143 5.03 -21.73 -2.01
N THR A 144 4.94 -22.53 -0.95
CA THR A 144 3.70 -23.12 -0.46
C THR A 144 3.08 -22.27 0.65
N TYR A 145 1.91 -22.62 1.13
CA TYR A 145 1.27 -21.88 2.22
C TYR A 145 2.16 -21.88 3.48
N GLY A 146 2.39 -20.68 4.01
CA GLY A 146 3.25 -20.48 5.20
C GLY A 146 4.73 -20.26 4.90
N ASP A 147 5.18 -20.46 3.64
CA ASP A 147 6.54 -20.13 3.24
C ASP A 147 6.74 -18.61 3.13
N LEU A 148 7.99 -18.19 3.14
CA LEU A 148 8.35 -16.85 2.74
C LEU A 148 8.21 -16.72 1.22
N HIS A 149 7.34 -15.83 0.77
CA HIS A 149 7.23 -15.48 -0.64
C HIS A 149 8.09 -14.26 -0.94
N THR A 150 8.91 -14.36 -1.98
CA THR A 150 9.79 -13.26 -2.42
C THR A 150 9.42 -12.86 -3.84
N TRP A 151 9.34 -11.55 -4.05
CA TRP A 151 9.10 -10.98 -5.37
C TRP A 151 10.20 -9.98 -5.71
N LEU A 152 10.77 -10.12 -6.88
CA LEU A 152 11.64 -9.14 -7.50
C LEU A 152 10.79 -8.27 -8.41
N MET A 153 10.77 -6.99 -8.17
CA MET A 153 9.83 -6.07 -8.81
C MET A 153 10.53 -4.85 -9.38
N LEU A 154 9.92 -4.26 -10.39
CA LEU A 154 10.27 -2.96 -10.93
C LEU A 154 9.10 -2.02 -10.73
N LYS A 155 9.33 -0.90 -10.04
CA LYS A 155 8.31 0.11 -9.74
C LYS A 155 8.63 1.40 -10.47
N THR A 156 7.64 1.93 -11.16
CA THR A 156 7.71 3.20 -11.85
C THR A 156 6.72 4.16 -11.23
N LYS A 157 7.18 5.29 -10.70
CA LYS A 157 6.36 6.35 -10.12
C LYS A 157 6.42 7.63 -10.95
N LYS A 158 5.29 8.32 -11.09
CA LYS A 158 5.18 9.66 -11.64
C LYS A 158 4.25 10.52 -10.78
N ASN A 159 4.76 11.62 -10.30
CA ASN A 159 4.00 12.66 -9.63
C ASN A 159 3.93 13.89 -10.52
N SER A 160 2.76 14.55 -10.60
CA SER A 160 2.60 15.74 -11.47
C SER A 160 3.36 16.97 -10.98
N LEU A 161 3.76 17.02 -9.71
CA LEU A 161 4.61 18.09 -9.15
C LEU A 161 6.09 17.92 -9.54
N ARG A 162 6.47 16.72 -9.97
CA ARG A 162 7.83 16.39 -10.40
C ARG A 162 7.86 16.12 -11.90
N LYS A 163 8.77 16.78 -12.61
CA LYS A 163 8.88 16.63 -14.08
C LYS A 163 9.31 15.23 -14.53
N LYS A 164 10.04 14.50 -13.69
CA LYS A 164 10.63 13.21 -14.07
C LYS A 164 9.86 12.02 -13.47
N GLN A 165 9.61 11.05 -14.31
CA GLN A 165 9.24 9.70 -13.92
C GLN A 165 10.48 8.98 -13.35
N ILE A 166 10.29 8.18 -12.31
CA ILE A 166 11.34 7.45 -11.62
C ILE A 166 11.02 5.98 -11.68
N THR A 167 12.01 5.17 -12.02
CA THR A 167 11.90 3.71 -12.08
C THR A 167 13.02 3.09 -11.26
N TYR A 168 12.69 2.18 -10.36
CA TYR A 168 13.64 1.55 -9.45
C TYR A 168 13.23 0.12 -9.10
N PRO A 169 14.20 -0.73 -8.70
CA PRO A 169 13.94 -2.07 -8.23
C PRO A 169 13.28 -2.04 -6.86
N VAL A 170 12.43 -3.03 -6.61
CA VAL A 170 11.78 -3.29 -5.33
C VAL A 170 11.87 -4.77 -5.03
N ILE A 171 12.20 -5.12 -3.79
CA ILE A 171 12.06 -6.47 -3.26
C ILE A 171 10.85 -6.48 -2.33
N LYS A 172 9.97 -7.46 -2.55
CA LYS A 172 8.80 -7.68 -1.71
C LYS A 172 8.90 -9.03 -1.04
N PHE A 173 8.72 -9.04 0.25
CA PHE A 173 8.62 -10.23 1.08
C PHE A 173 7.21 -10.34 1.65
N PHE A 174 6.67 -11.55 1.62
CA PHE A 174 5.37 -11.82 2.21
C PHE A 174 5.42 -13.17 2.93
N LYS A 175 5.05 -13.19 4.22
CA LYS A 175 4.94 -14.40 5.02
C LYS A 175 3.79 -14.29 6.00
N GLY A 176 2.83 -15.22 5.92
CA GLY A 176 1.62 -15.16 6.73
C GLY A 176 0.87 -13.84 6.48
N ASN A 177 0.85 -12.97 7.47
CA ASN A 177 0.14 -11.69 7.43
C ASN A 177 1.07 -10.47 7.34
N VAL A 178 2.37 -10.69 7.20
CA VAL A 178 3.37 -9.63 7.14
C VAL A 178 3.84 -9.46 5.71
N LEU A 179 3.77 -8.23 5.22
CA LEU A 179 4.30 -7.81 3.93
C LEU A 179 5.37 -6.74 4.18
N LEU A 180 6.49 -6.87 3.49
CA LEU A 180 7.55 -5.86 3.46
C LEU A 180 7.96 -5.62 2.00
N GLU A 181 7.84 -4.39 1.54
CA GLU A 181 8.41 -3.94 0.26
C GLU A 181 9.55 -2.95 0.52
N LEU A 182 10.68 -3.18 -0.11
CA LEU A 182 11.87 -2.34 -0.04
C LEU A 182 12.29 -1.94 -1.45
N GLY A 183 12.11 -0.68 -1.77
CA GLY A 183 12.58 -0.07 -3.02
C GLY A 183 13.70 0.92 -2.75
N TYR A 184 14.61 1.09 -3.70
CA TYR A 184 15.69 2.07 -3.60
C TYR A 184 15.99 2.73 -4.94
N ASP A 185 16.16 4.03 -4.93
CA ASP A 185 16.73 4.81 -6.03
C ASP A 185 17.59 5.95 -5.48
N LYS A 186 18.75 6.20 -6.09
CA LYS A 186 19.72 7.24 -5.68
C LYS A 186 19.12 8.65 -5.58
N LYS A 187 17.99 8.92 -6.24
CA LYS A 187 17.34 10.24 -6.28
C LYS A 187 16.16 10.36 -5.32
N THR A 188 15.63 9.24 -4.86
CA THR A 188 14.40 9.19 -4.07
C THR A 188 14.58 8.50 -2.72
N ASP A 189 15.80 8.03 -2.45
CA ASP A 189 16.10 7.25 -1.26
C ASP A 189 15.24 5.97 -1.15
N TRP A 190 14.96 5.56 0.05
CA TRP A 190 14.19 4.35 0.32
C TRP A 190 12.69 4.56 0.11
N ASP A 191 12.05 3.58 -0.51
CA ASP A 191 10.60 3.40 -0.60
C ASP A 191 10.23 2.15 0.21
N ILE A 192 9.72 2.35 1.40
CA ILE A 192 9.41 1.28 2.35
C ILE A 192 7.90 1.18 2.52
N HIS A 193 7.39 -0.04 2.40
CA HIS A 193 6.01 -0.38 2.69
C HIS A 193 5.97 -1.63 3.57
N LEU A 194 5.37 -1.48 4.73
CA LEU A 194 5.16 -2.54 5.71
C LEU A 194 3.67 -2.67 6.01
#